data_fece7b52c21727a7fe45b7bf5ca09fc5
#
_entry.id   fece7b52c21727a7fe45b7bf5ca09fc5
#
_cell.length_a   1.000
_cell.length_b   1.000
_cell.length_c   1.000
_cell.angle_alpha   90.00
_cell.angle_beta   90.00
_cell.angle_gamma   90.00
#
_symmetry.space_group_name_H-M   'P 1'
#
loop_
_entity.id
_entity.type
_entity.pdbx_description
1 polymer ?
#
loop_
_entity_poly.entity_id
_entity_poly.type
_entity_poly.pdbx_seq_one_letter_code
_entity_poly.pdbx_strand_id
1 'polypeptide(L)'
;MGLGKPLRTRGGEWLRPAEASKAAALYDAVDASRDALAPWLPWCTERYSPASAEAFLAERTLEHRTLIFPNHESTAVLGAVSLMPVDRYDGVWKLGYWVRADAQRGGVARRAAATLCQAAFASAAVQRVSILVAVDNAPSRRVAEALGAELEGVLKSRLLLPSGRHDAAIYGLGPEALAEDLRP
;
A
#
# COMPACT_ATOMS: atom_id res chain seq x y z
N MET A 1 14.74 9.57 -8.64
CA MET A 1 13.43 9.15 -8.17
C MET A 1 13.23 9.68 -6.74
N GLY A 2 12.24 10.54 -6.48
CA GLY A 2 12.04 11.22 -5.18
C GLY A 2 11.44 10.35 -4.07
N LEU A 3 11.26 9.05 -4.30
CA LEU A 3 10.57 8.12 -3.39
C LEU A 3 11.37 7.74 -2.12
N GLY A 4 12.62 8.14 -2.01
CA GLY A 4 13.45 7.93 -0.80
C GLY A 4 13.34 9.04 0.25
N LYS A 5 12.53 10.07 0.02
CA LYS A 5 12.33 11.18 0.95
C LYS A 5 10.95 11.10 1.61
N PRO A 6 10.79 11.64 2.83
CA PRO A 6 9.49 11.76 3.46
C PRO A 6 8.54 12.59 2.58
N LEU A 7 7.29 12.12 2.45
CA LEU A 7 6.22 12.79 1.71
C LEU A 7 5.06 13.09 2.66
N ARG A 8 4.43 14.25 2.50
CA ARG A 8 3.26 14.63 3.28
C ARG A 8 2.00 14.43 2.45
N THR A 9 1.00 13.78 3.01
CA THR A 9 -0.32 13.66 2.38
C THR A 9 -1.14 14.95 2.56
N ARG A 10 -2.18 15.11 1.79
CA ARG A 10 -3.13 16.23 1.95
C ARG A 10 -3.90 16.20 3.28
N GLY A 11 -4.04 15.03 3.90
CA GLY A 11 -4.65 14.85 5.22
C GLY A 11 -3.72 15.13 6.39
N GLY A 12 -2.44 15.39 6.12
CA GLY A 12 -1.43 15.68 7.13
C GLY A 12 -0.62 14.48 7.57
N GLU A 13 -0.95 13.26 7.12
CA GLU A 13 -0.15 12.07 7.36
C GLU A 13 1.20 12.19 6.64
N TRP A 14 2.20 11.49 7.15
CA TRP A 14 3.53 11.42 6.57
C TRP A 14 3.87 10.02 6.10
N LEU A 15 4.37 9.91 4.89
CA LEU A 15 4.97 8.70 4.34
C LEU A 15 6.47 8.80 4.54
N ARG A 16 7.05 7.88 5.29
CA ARG A 16 8.51 7.82 5.52
C ARG A 16 9.04 6.47 5.05
N PRO A 17 10.26 6.42 4.49
CA PRO A 17 10.87 5.15 4.11
C PRO A 17 10.81 4.13 5.24
N ALA A 18 10.59 2.87 4.88
CA ALA A 18 10.56 1.76 5.83
C ALA A 18 11.99 1.45 6.30
N GLU A 19 12.30 1.86 7.52
CA GLU A 19 13.63 1.72 8.15
C GLU A 19 13.56 0.68 9.27
N ALA A 20 14.66 -0.06 9.47
CA ALA A 20 14.77 -1.10 10.50
C ALA A 20 14.44 -0.58 11.92
N SER A 21 14.76 0.69 12.22
CA SER A 21 14.44 1.35 13.50
C SER A 21 12.93 1.41 13.81
N LYS A 22 12.06 1.12 12.84
CA LYS A 22 10.60 1.17 12.97
C LYS A 22 9.94 -0.21 13.18
N ALA A 23 10.74 -1.27 13.36
CA ALA A 23 10.23 -2.63 13.45
C ALA A 23 9.22 -2.84 14.59
N ALA A 24 9.51 -2.33 15.79
CA ALA A 24 8.59 -2.43 16.92
C ALA A 24 7.24 -1.74 16.62
N ALA A 25 7.28 -0.49 16.14
CA ALA A 25 6.07 0.25 15.81
C ALA A 25 5.27 -0.37 14.65
N LEU A 26 5.95 -1.00 13.69
CA LEU A 26 5.31 -1.76 12.62
C LEU A 26 4.63 -3.01 13.16
N TYR A 27 5.32 -3.75 14.05
CA TYR A 27 4.75 -4.91 14.71
C TYR A 27 3.49 -4.54 15.50
N ASP A 28 3.57 -3.51 16.34
CA ASP A 28 2.43 -3.05 17.16
C ASP A 28 1.22 -2.69 16.30
N ALA A 29 1.45 -2.02 15.16
CA ALA A 29 0.37 -1.64 14.23
C ALA A 29 -0.30 -2.86 13.57
N VAL A 30 0.47 -3.88 13.22
CA VAL A 30 -0.06 -5.14 12.66
C VAL A 30 -0.78 -5.93 13.74
N ASP A 31 -0.17 -6.07 14.92
CA ASP A 31 -0.72 -6.84 16.02
C ASP A 31 -2.08 -6.32 16.47
N ALA A 32 -2.19 -5.00 16.64
CA ALA A 32 -3.46 -4.33 16.96
C ALA A 32 -4.53 -4.44 15.86
N SER A 33 -4.21 -5.00 14.70
CA SER A 33 -5.09 -5.02 13.52
C SER A 33 -5.25 -6.41 12.90
N ARG A 34 -4.79 -7.48 13.58
CA ARG A 34 -4.75 -8.86 13.02
C ARG A 34 -6.08 -9.28 12.44
N ASP A 35 -7.16 -9.14 13.17
CA ASP A 35 -8.50 -9.58 12.76
C ASP A 35 -8.96 -8.90 11.46
N ALA A 36 -8.57 -7.63 11.28
CA ALA A 36 -8.94 -6.86 10.09
C ALA A 36 -8.01 -7.15 8.90
N LEU A 37 -6.75 -7.50 9.14
CA LEU A 37 -5.72 -7.66 8.11
C LEU A 37 -5.55 -9.12 7.65
N ALA A 38 -5.60 -10.07 8.58
CA ALA A 38 -5.32 -11.48 8.30
C ALA A 38 -6.18 -12.08 7.19
N PRO A 39 -7.46 -11.77 7.03
CA PRO A 39 -8.25 -12.30 5.92
C PRO A 39 -7.71 -11.94 4.53
N TRP A 40 -6.98 -10.82 4.42
CA TRP A 40 -6.57 -10.24 3.13
C TRP A 40 -5.06 -10.26 2.88
N LEU A 41 -4.26 -10.43 3.94
CA LEU A 41 -2.81 -10.38 3.88
C LEU A 41 -2.20 -11.71 4.33
N PRO A 42 -1.76 -12.58 3.41
CA PRO A 42 -1.27 -13.92 3.72
C PRO A 42 -0.10 -13.97 4.70
N TRP A 43 0.67 -12.88 4.81
CA TRP A 43 1.77 -12.76 5.77
C TRP A 43 1.32 -12.39 7.19
N CYS A 44 0.10 -11.86 7.36
CA CYS A 44 -0.47 -11.46 8.66
C CYS A 44 -1.09 -12.68 9.33
N THR A 45 -0.26 -13.58 9.83
CA THR A 45 -0.67 -14.81 10.51
C THR A 45 -0.44 -14.70 12.02
N GLU A 46 -0.91 -15.68 12.79
CA GLU A 46 -0.60 -15.79 14.23
C GLU A 46 0.91 -15.87 14.49
N ARG A 47 1.70 -16.31 13.52
CA ARG A 47 3.16 -16.40 13.63
C ARG A 47 3.87 -15.07 13.34
N TYR A 48 3.16 -14.03 12.90
CA TYR A 48 3.77 -12.71 12.69
C TYR A 48 4.26 -12.17 14.04
N SER A 49 5.55 -11.84 14.11
CA SER A 49 6.28 -11.53 15.33
C SER A 49 7.13 -10.27 15.14
N PRO A 50 7.72 -9.69 16.21
CA PRO A 50 8.70 -8.61 16.07
C PRO A 50 9.83 -8.94 15.08
N ALA A 51 10.35 -10.19 15.12
CA ALA A 51 11.36 -10.66 14.18
C ALA A 51 10.86 -10.66 12.72
N SER A 52 9.56 -10.90 12.49
CA SER A 52 8.97 -10.80 11.14
C SER A 52 8.97 -9.36 10.65
N ALA A 53 8.68 -8.40 11.52
CA ALA A 53 8.72 -6.97 11.18
C ALA A 53 10.15 -6.51 10.90
N GLU A 54 11.12 -6.95 11.69
CA GLU A 54 12.55 -6.68 11.49
C GLU A 54 13.03 -7.24 10.14
N ALA A 55 12.72 -8.51 9.86
CA ALA A 55 13.09 -9.17 8.60
C ALA A 55 12.50 -8.43 7.39
N PHE A 56 11.21 -8.04 7.46
CA PHE A 56 10.55 -7.28 6.40
C PHE A 56 11.24 -5.93 6.12
N LEU A 57 11.63 -5.20 7.17
CA LEU A 57 12.29 -3.90 7.03
C LEU A 57 13.77 -4.03 6.62
N ALA A 58 14.44 -5.12 6.99
CA ALA A 58 15.84 -5.39 6.64
C ALA A 58 15.98 -5.94 5.21
N GLU A 59 14.92 -6.49 4.62
CA GLU A 59 14.96 -7.09 3.29
C GLU A 59 15.32 -6.06 2.22
N ARG A 60 16.40 -6.32 1.48
CA ARG A 60 16.79 -5.52 0.32
C ARG A 60 15.94 -5.89 -0.87
N THR A 61 15.12 -4.97 -1.31
CA THR A 61 14.17 -5.17 -2.42
C THR A 61 14.19 -3.97 -3.36
N LEU A 62 13.67 -4.18 -4.57
CA LEU A 62 13.40 -3.09 -5.53
C LEU A 62 12.07 -2.37 -5.22
N GLU A 63 11.35 -2.84 -4.23
CA GLU A 63 10.11 -2.25 -3.77
C GLU A 63 10.38 -0.93 -3.03
N HIS A 64 9.60 0.09 -3.34
CA HIS A 64 9.56 1.33 -2.57
C HIS A 64 8.55 1.17 -1.43
N ARG A 65 9.06 0.82 -0.25
CA ARG A 65 8.25 0.63 0.96
C ARG A 65 8.24 1.91 1.78
N THR A 66 7.05 2.39 2.11
CA THR A 66 6.87 3.53 3.03
C THR A 66 5.90 3.16 4.14
N LEU A 67 6.19 3.63 5.34
CA LEU A 67 5.29 3.56 6.49
C LEU A 67 4.50 4.85 6.58
N ILE A 68 3.24 4.75 7.00
CA ILE A 68 2.31 5.87 7.17
C ILE A 68 2.31 6.28 8.64
N PHE A 69 2.51 7.56 8.91
CA PHE A 69 2.51 8.14 10.25
C PHE A 69 1.46 9.26 10.35
N PRO A 70 0.83 9.48 11.52
CA PRO A 70 -0.18 10.51 11.68
C PRO A 70 0.35 11.94 11.48
N ASN A 71 1.63 12.18 11.80
CA ASN A 71 2.34 13.44 11.59
C ASN A 71 3.86 13.20 11.48
N HIS A 72 4.62 14.28 11.28
CA HIS A 72 6.07 14.21 11.08
C HIS A 72 6.85 13.64 12.27
N GLU A 73 6.42 13.95 13.50
CA GLU A 73 7.14 13.61 14.73
C GLU A 73 6.71 12.26 15.31
N SER A 74 5.56 11.75 14.90
CA SER A 74 5.00 10.51 15.44
C SER A 74 5.91 9.31 15.19
N THR A 75 5.98 8.45 16.19
CA THR A 75 6.59 7.12 16.08
C THR A 75 5.56 6.02 15.81
N ALA A 76 4.26 6.31 16.02
CA ALA A 76 3.18 5.34 15.81
C ALA A 76 2.94 5.14 14.31
N VAL A 77 2.91 3.88 13.87
CA VAL A 77 2.61 3.51 12.49
C VAL A 77 1.10 3.35 12.30
N LEU A 78 0.54 4.02 11.29
CA LEU A 78 -0.85 3.86 10.87
C LEU A 78 -1.04 2.78 9.80
N GLY A 79 0.03 2.37 9.13
CA GLY A 79 -0.03 1.41 8.04
C GLY A 79 1.19 1.49 7.14
N ALA A 80 1.09 0.89 5.98
CA ALA A 80 2.13 0.95 4.97
C ALA A 80 1.53 1.11 3.57
N VAL A 81 2.30 1.74 2.69
CA VAL A 81 2.03 1.81 1.26
C VAL A 81 3.32 1.56 0.49
N SER A 82 3.26 0.79 -0.57
CA SER A 82 4.44 0.41 -1.35
C SER A 82 4.15 0.34 -2.84
N LEU A 83 5.22 0.53 -3.62
CA LEU A 83 5.25 0.31 -5.06
C LEU A 83 6.34 -0.69 -5.38
N MET A 84 5.97 -1.76 -6.06
CA MET A 84 6.86 -2.84 -6.50
C MET A 84 6.88 -2.91 -8.02
N PRO A 85 8.06 -2.93 -8.67
CA PRO A 85 8.13 -3.09 -10.12
C PRO A 85 7.60 -4.47 -10.52
N VAL A 86 6.69 -4.48 -11.50
CA VAL A 86 6.16 -5.70 -12.13
C VAL A 86 6.85 -5.90 -13.48
N ASP A 87 6.86 -4.86 -14.29
CA ASP A 87 7.57 -4.80 -15.54
C ASP A 87 8.32 -3.47 -15.63
N ARG A 88 9.65 -3.55 -15.63
CA ARG A 88 10.51 -2.35 -15.66
C ARG A 88 10.68 -1.81 -17.07
N TYR A 89 10.51 -2.64 -18.08
CA TYR A 89 10.59 -2.22 -19.47
C TYR A 89 9.37 -1.38 -19.85
N ASP A 90 8.18 -1.85 -19.49
CA ASP A 90 6.93 -1.14 -19.73
C ASP A 90 6.59 -0.10 -18.65
N GLY A 91 7.43 0.02 -17.62
CA GLY A 91 7.19 0.97 -16.52
C GLY A 91 5.98 0.63 -15.67
N VAL A 92 5.62 -0.67 -15.57
CA VAL A 92 4.46 -1.14 -14.81
C VAL A 92 4.85 -1.45 -13.38
N TRP A 93 4.15 -0.82 -12.42
CA TRP A 93 4.37 -1.00 -11.01
C TRP A 93 3.08 -1.46 -10.31
N LYS A 94 3.23 -2.25 -9.26
CA LYS A 94 2.12 -2.71 -8.43
C LYS A 94 2.05 -1.92 -7.15
N LEU A 95 0.89 -1.36 -6.84
CA LEU A 95 0.59 -0.69 -5.58
C LEU A 95 0.07 -1.70 -4.56
N GLY A 96 0.65 -1.66 -3.35
CA GLY A 96 0.17 -2.34 -2.17
C GLY A 96 -0.05 -1.37 -1.02
N TYR A 97 -1.07 -1.59 -0.21
CA TYR A 97 -1.36 -0.79 0.99
C TYR A 97 -2.14 -1.57 2.03
N TRP A 98 -1.95 -1.19 3.27
CA TRP A 98 -2.80 -1.57 4.38
C TRP A 98 -2.79 -0.45 5.44
N VAL A 99 -3.84 -0.39 6.24
CA VAL A 99 -4.01 0.62 7.29
C VAL A 99 -4.52 -0.05 8.55
N ARG A 100 -3.99 0.36 9.70
CA ARG A 100 -4.37 -0.07 11.04
C ARG A 100 -5.88 0.05 11.24
N ALA A 101 -6.49 -0.91 11.92
CA ALA A 101 -7.95 -1.05 12.02
C ALA A 101 -8.65 0.25 12.50
N ASP A 102 -8.09 0.90 13.52
CA ASP A 102 -8.62 2.14 14.09
C ASP A 102 -8.43 3.40 13.22
N ALA A 103 -7.51 3.34 12.24
CA ALA A 103 -7.26 4.40 11.26
C ALA A 103 -7.97 4.17 9.92
N GLN A 104 -8.74 3.08 9.78
CA GLN A 104 -9.54 2.82 8.59
C GLN A 104 -10.74 3.78 8.49
N ARG A 105 -11.36 3.82 7.31
CA ARG A 105 -12.53 4.65 6.99
C ARG A 105 -12.29 6.17 7.02
N GLY A 106 -11.14 6.64 7.53
CA GLY A 106 -10.72 8.05 7.52
C GLY A 106 -10.02 8.50 6.22
N GLY A 107 -9.99 7.67 5.16
CA GLY A 107 -9.35 8.01 3.89
C GLY A 107 -7.81 7.93 3.89
N VAL A 108 -7.20 7.46 4.97
CA VAL A 108 -5.73 7.35 5.12
C VAL A 108 -5.10 6.54 3.97
N ALA A 109 -5.65 5.35 3.66
CA ALA A 109 -5.14 4.51 2.58
C ALA A 109 -5.18 5.23 1.22
N ARG A 110 -6.30 5.90 0.91
CA ARG A 110 -6.48 6.66 -0.34
C ARG A 110 -5.45 7.77 -0.46
N ARG A 111 -5.30 8.62 0.58
CA ARG A 111 -4.36 9.75 0.56
C ARG A 111 -2.90 9.28 0.49
N ALA A 112 -2.55 8.24 1.25
CA ALA A 112 -1.21 7.66 1.22
C ALA A 112 -0.87 7.09 -0.16
N ALA A 113 -1.78 6.30 -0.73
CA ALA A 113 -1.62 5.70 -2.06
C ALA A 113 -1.50 6.78 -3.14
N ALA A 114 -2.36 7.80 -3.12
CA ALA A 114 -2.30 8.92 -4.06
C ALA A 114 -0.96 9.65 -3.98
N THR A 115 -0.52 9.99 -2.77
CA THR A 115 0.76 10.70 -2.56
C THR A 115 1.95 9.90 -3.09
N LEU A 116 1.97 8.58 -2.86
CA LEU A 116 3.03 7.73 -3.37
C LEU A 116 2.97 7.59 -4.90
N CYS A 117 1.78 7.42 -5.49
CA CYS A 117 1.59 7.36 -6.94
C CYS A 117 2.01 8.67 -7.62
N GLN A 118 1.64 9.84 -7.08
CA GLN A 118 2.07 11.14 -7.59
C GLN A 118 3.59 11.26 -7.63
N ALA A 119 4.25 10.93 -6.52
CA ALA A 119 5.70 10.97 -6.45
C ALA A 119 6.37 9.98 -7.43
N ALA A 120 5.72 8.85 -7.69
CA ALA A 120 6.20 7.85 -8.64
C ALA A 120 6.04 8.30 -10.10
N PHE A 121 4.87 8.83 -10.46
CA PHE A 121 4.59 9.33 -11.80
C PHE A 121 5.42 10.56 -12.19
N ALA A 122 6.00 11.27 -11.23
CA ALA A 122 7.00 12.30 -11.51
C ALA A 122 8.30 11.73 -12.12
N SER A 123 8.46 10.40 -12.15
CA SER A 123 9.57 9.70 -12.78
C SER A 123 9.12 9.00 -14.05
N ALA A 124 9.85 9.19 -15.14
CA ALA A 124 9.60 8.47 -16.40
C ALA A 124 9.71 6.93 -16.27
N ALA A 125 10.25 6.42 -15.19
CA ALA A 125 10.34 4.98 -14.94
C ALA A 125 9.00 4.35 -14.50
N VAL A 126 7.98 5.16 -14.15
CA VAL A 126 6.65 4.68 -13.76
C VAL A 126 5.62 5.23 -14.73
N GLN A 127 5.13 4.38 -15.60
CA GLN A 127 4.13 4.74 -16.62
C GLN A 127 2.72 4.32 -16.19
N ARG A 128 2.67 3.28 -15.36
CA ARG A 128 1.41 2.66 -14.95
C ARG A 128 1.52 2.04 -13.57
N VAL A 129 0.46 2.16 -12.80
CA VAL A 129 0.29 1.46 -11.52
C VAL A 129 -0.86 0.48 -11.63
N SER A 130 -0.60 -0.80 -11.31
CA SER A 130 -1.61 -1.84 -11.20
C SER A 130 -1.97 -2.08 -9.74
N ILE A 131 -3.26 -2.28 -9.46
CA ILE A 131 -3.76 -2.62 -8.12
C ILE A 131 -4.51 -3.94 -8.23
N LEU A 132 -4.07 -4.94 -7.48
CA LEU A 132 -4.68 -6.27 -7.49
C LEU A 132 -5.38 -6.50 -6.15
N VAL A 133 -6.70 -6.70 -6.19
CA VAL A 133 -7.54 -6.78 -4.99
C VAL A 133 -8.45 -7.99 -5.07
N ALA A 134 -8.61 -8.75 -3.99
CA ALA A 134 -9.63 -9.80 -3.95
C ALA A 134 -11.02 -9.21 -4.22
N VAL A 135 -11.81 -9.87 -5.06
CA VAL A 135 -13.15 -9.38 -5.45
C VAL A 135 -14.02 -9.10 -4.22
N ASP A 136 -13.88 -9.92 -3.18
CA ASP A 136 -14.65 -9.81 -1.94
C ASP A 136 -14.14 -8.72 -0.99
N ASN A 137 -12.95 -8.15 -1.23
CA ASN A 137 -12.39 -7.07 -0.42
C ASN A 137 -12.96 -5.71 -0.87
N ALA A 138 -14.25 -5.49 -0.61
CA ALA A 138 -14.93 -4.25 -0.99
C ALA A 138 -14.27 -2.96 -0.44
N PRO A 139 -13.73 -2.91 0.80
CA PRO A 139 -13.00 -1.73 1.26
C PRO A 139 -11.79 -1.38 0.40
N SER A 140 -10.96 -2.36 0.03
CA SER A 140 -9.77 -2.14 -0.80
C SER A 140 -10.15 -1.76 -2.24
N ARG A 141 -11.21 -2.35 -2.81
CA ARG A 141 -11.72 -1.96 -4.13
C ARG A 141 -12.16 -0.50 -4.15
N ARG A 142 -12.90 -0.04 -3.13
CA ARG A 142 -13.28 1.38 -3.01
C ARG A 142 -12.09 2.32 -2.94
N VAL A 143 -10.96 1.90 -2.35
CA VAL A 143 -9.73 2.72 -2.37
C VAL A 143 -9.19 2.83 -3.79
N ALA A 144 -9.10 1.72 -4.54
CA ALA A 144 -8.63 1.74 -5.93
C ALA A 144 -9.51 2.64 -6.81
N GLU A 145 -10.83 2.47 -6.73
CA GLU A 145 -11.82 3.27 -7.48
C GLU A 145 -11.71 4.77 -7.11
N ALA A 146 -11.59 5.08 -5.82
CA ALA A 146 -11.46 6.47 -5.34
C ALA A 146 -10.10 7.11 -5.68
N LEU A 147 -9.09 6.35 -6.08
CA LEU A 147 -7.86 6.87 -6.65
C LEU A 147 -8.02 7.31 -8.12
N GLY A 148 -9.10 6.91 -8.78
CA GLY A 148 -9.32 7.05 -10.20
C GLY A 148 -8.84 5.85 -11.01
N ALA A 149 -8.50 4.74 -10.36
CA ALA A 149 -8.09 3.53 -11.07
C ALA A 149 -9.32 2.84 -11.71
N GLU A 150 -9.16 2.41 -12.95
CA GLU A 150 -10.20 1.75 -13.74
C GLU A 150 -10.13 0.23 -13.56
N LEU A 151 -11.29 -0.42 -13.38
CA LEU A 151 -11.39 -1.87 -13.36
C LEU A 151 -11.18 -2.42 -14.79
N GLU A 152 -10.12 -3.19 -14.98
CA GLU A 152 -9.76 -3.76 -16.27
C GLU A 152 -10.23 -5.19 -16.45
N GLY A 153 -10.50 -5.88 -15.36
CA GLY A 153 -11.00 -7.26 -15.41
C GLY A 153 -10.96 -7.98 -14.09
N VAL A 154 -11.37 -9.23 -14.13
CA VAL A 154 -11.33 -10.17 -13.00
C VAL A 154 -10.53 -11.40 -13.41
N LEU A 155 -9.48 -11.69 -12.67
CA LEU A 155 -8.61 -12.84 -12.86
C LEU A 155 -9.06 -13.97 -11.94
N LYS A 156 -9.49 -15.09 -12.54
CA LYS A 156 -10.00 -16.26 -11.81
C LYS A 156 -8.91 -16.91 -10.97
N SER A 157 -9.26 -17.26 -9.71
CA SER A 157 -8.38 -17.97 -8.77
C SER A 157 -6.97 -17.38 -8.65
N ARG A 158 -6.84 -16.05 -8.80
CA ARG A 158 -5.54 -15.36 -8.92
C ARG A 158 -4.83 -15.17 -7.59
N LEU A 159 -5.57 -14.98 -6.50
CA LEU A 159 -5.03 -14.75 -5.16
C LEU A 159 -5.17 -16.00 -4.31
N LEU A 160 -4.10 -16.31 -3.57
CA LEU A 160 -4.15 -17.30 -2.49
C LEU A 160 -4.21 -16.53 -1.16
N LEU A 161 -5.35 -16.59 -0.51
CA LEU A 161 -5.59 -16.02 0.81
C LEU A 161 -5.72 -17.14 1.85
N PRO A 162 -5.73 -16.85 3.16
CA PRO A 162 -5.88 -17.88 4.19
C PRO A 162 -7.14 -18.74 4.02
N SER A 163 -8.22 -18.19 3.47
CA SER A 163 -9.47 -18.89 3.17
C SER A 163 -9.47 -19.69 1.86
N GLY A 164 -8.35 -19.71 1.11
CA GLY A 164 -8.22 -20.44 -0.15
C GLY A 164 -7.97 -19.54 -1.37
N ARG A 165 -8.32 -20.06 -2.55
CA ARG A 165 -8.18 -19.32 -3.81
C ARG A 165 -9.32 -18.36 -4.03
N HIS A 166 -9.00 -17.13 -4.37
CA HIS A 166 -9.93 -16.04 -4.65
C HIS A 166 -9.71 -15.43 -6.03
N ASP A 167 -10.80 -14.98 -6.63
CA ASP A 167 -10.76 -14.13 -7.82
C ASP A 167 -10.19 -12.76 -7.46
N ALA A 168 -9.45 -12.16 -8.37
CA ALA A 168 -8.86 -10.85 -8.17
C ALA A 168 -9.37 -9.84 -9.20
N ALA A 169 -9.90 -8.73 -8.73
CA ALA A 169 -10.11 -7.54 -9.55
C ALA A 169 -8.75 -6.89 -9.82
N ILE A 170 -8.45 -6.61 -11.08
CA ILE A 170 -7.27 -5.86 -11.50
C ILE A 170 -7.70 -4.46 -11.91
N TYR A 171 -7.07 -3.46 -11.32
CA TYR A 171 -7.28 -2.05 -11.62
C TYR A 171 -6.01 -1.45 -12.21
N GLY A 172 -6.18 -0.56 -13.20
CA GLY A 172 -5.11 0.22 -13.80
C GLY A 172 -5.23 1.70 -13.47
N LEU A 173 -4.10 2.33 -13.16
CA LEU A 173 -4.00 3.75 -12.90
C LEU A 173 -2.84 4.34 -13.70
N GLY A 174 -3.14 5.25 -14.60
CA GLY A 174 -2.17 6.10 -15.28
C GLY A 174 -1.99 7.46 -14.57
N PRO A 175 -0.96 8.23 -14.92
CA PRO A 175 -0.71 9.54 -14.31
C PRO A 175 -1.87 10.52 -14.49
N GLU A 176 -2.62 10.40 -15.61
CA GLU A 176 -3.73 11.30 -15.97
C GLU A 176 -5.05 10.89 -15.30
N ALA A 177 -5.16 9.62 -14.89
CA ALA A 177 -6.37 9.07 -14.27
C ALA A 177 -6.46 9.36 -12.77
N LEU A 178 -5.36 9.79 -12.14
CA LEU A 178 -5.39 10.10 -10.70
C LEU A 178 -6.46 11.17 -10.42
N ALA A 179 -7.37 10.87 -9.48
CA ALA A 179 -8.53 11.70 -9.17
C ALA A 179 -8.13 13.16 -8.91
N GLU A 180 -8.90 14.13 -9.43
CA GLU A 180 -8.55 15.56 -9.44
C GLU A 180 -8.29 16.13 -8.03
N ASP A 181 -9.11 15.73 -7.06
CA ASP A 181 -8.96 16.14 -5.65
C ASP A 181 -7.69 15.57 -4.99
N LEU A 182 -6.96 14.69 -5.68
CA LEU A 182 -5.71 14.09 -5.24
C LEU A 182 -4.48 14.61 -6.01
N ARG A 183 -4.69 15.36 -7.10
CA ARG A 183 -3.59 15.99 -7.86
C ARG A 183 -2.96 17.14 -7.06
N PRO A 184 -1.67 17.50 -7.31
CA PRO A 184 -0.99 18.59 -6.58
C PRO A 184 -1.68 19.93 -6.72
#